data_f7a704cfcf12d3cbdc84a80a7e02775c
#
_entry.id   f7a704cfcf12d3cbdc84a80a7e02775c
#
_cell.length_a   1.000
_cell.length_b   1.000
_cell.length_c   1.000
_cell.angle_alpha   90.00
_cell.angle_beta   90.00
_cell.angle_gamma   90.00
#
_symmetry.space_group_name_H-M   'P 1'
#
loop_
_entity.id
_entity.type
_entity.pdbx_description
1 polymer ?
#
loop_
_entity_poly.entity_id
_entity_poly.type
_entity_poly.pdbx_seq_one_letter_code
_entity_poly.pdbx_strand_id
1 'polypeptide(L)'
;MTRITFVRALLAGTFMMMSTAAFAQQGEPQPDASDATADAAIAEAAPVDDAQAKIELLQAQVEALQESLAQIQASIVKTTPSWKGAPEFADKDAGFSFKPKGFIQFDAGYVGYPNGDELRGTVGGLNYQNLGFNTRARRLVIGAEGSLPGGFKYKSEFNFAQGGVDFEDILLSYDLKDSPLTISVGNFYPFSSLETVTSSRLGSMLERASFTDAFNYNRRLGVALSLADKKADRYTLSAGLFSREINDASFTRTGWEASARGTFTPKVGGGFVHLGASAHMRKNNRESLGAQYRSRPLTQVTDQRFVDTGVLAARGDTSVGVELGGVFRSFHFASEAQKLWLRDAFDAGDFVPLDPTSNDTPTGTRLNGDPSFFGGYAEVGFYLTGESRGYKGGKWDRTKVLHPFDKGGWGAIQVNARLDYLDLSDRVDDAPATATALQRVSAPFYVNGGKQLGLQASVIWNPMDYLRFMAQLGRTNITGGPRAATVEPTSSEPVNRRKYHSTSAALRAQLEF
;
A
#
# COMPACT_ATOMS: atom_id res chain seq x y z
N MET A 1 39.49 26.87 -2.76
CA MET A 1 38.89 28.22 -2.96
C MET A 1 38.13 28.19 -4.26
N THR A 2 36.82 28.05 -4.23
CA THR A 2 35.89 28.49 -5.28
C THR A 2 34.48 28.39 -4.71
N ARG A 3 33.86 29.54 -4.54
CA ARG A 3 32.51 29.73 -3.97
C ARG A 3 31.48 29.30 -4.98
N ILE A 4 30.52 28.48 -4.59
CA ILE A 4 29.30 28.20 -5.34
C ILE A 4 28.15 28.92 -4.64
N THR A 5 27.55 29.84 -5.39
CA THR A 5 26.47 30.74 -4.99
C THR A 5 25.13 29.97 -5.06
N PHE A 6 24.41 29.93 -3.94
CA PHE A 6 23.03 29.42 -3.89
C PHE A 6 22.07 30.46 -4.47
N VAL A 7 21.35 30.07 -5.54
CA VAL A 7 20.18 30.81 -6.02
C VAL A 7 18.95 30.31 -5.28
N ARG A 8 18.36 31.16 -4.45
CA ARG A 8 17.04 30.95 -3.83
C ARG A 8 15.96 31.29 -4.86
N ALA A 9 15.22 30.32 -5.33
CA ALA A 9 13.96 30.57 -6.03
C ALA A 9 12.82 30.61 -5.01
N LEU A 10 12.25 31.78 -4.86
CA LEU A 10 11.07 32.08 -4.05
C LEU A 10 9.83 31.68 -4.86
N LEU A 11 9.12 30.61 -4.51
CA LEU A 11 7.79 30.34 -5.02
C LEU A 11 6.78 31.07 -4.14
N ALA A 12 6.25 32.18 -4.67
CA ALA A 12 5.11 32.88 -4.10
C ALA A 12 3.83 32.08 -4.37
N GLY A 13 3.28 31.47 -3.33
CA GLY A 13 1.95 30.88 -3.38
C GLY A 13 0.87 31.97 -3.34
N THR A 14 0.12 32.10 -4.41
CA THR A 14 -1.02 33.01 -4.48
C THR A 14 -2.19 32.39 -3.72
N PHE A 15 -2.43 32.87 -2.51
CA PHE A 15 -3.64 32.60 -1.73
C PHE A 15 -4.75 33.50 -2.31
N MET A 16 -5.74 32.88 -2.96
CA MET A 16 -6.94 33.58 -3.41
C MET A 16 -7.87 33.76 -2.21
N MET A 17 -7.82 34.94 -1.60
CA MET A 17 -8.82 35.38 -0.61
C MET A 17 -10.14 35.66 -1.33
N MET A 18 -11.17 34.91 -1.00
CA MET A 18 -12.55 35.32 -1.29
C MET A 18 -12.89 36.54 -0.43
N SER A 19 -13.06 37.68 -1.07
CA SER A 19 -13.59 38.91 -0.46
C SER A 19 -15.08 38.73 -0.17
N THR A 20 -15.45 38.81 1.10
CA THR A 20 -16.82 39.05 1.53
C THR A 20 -17.24 40.46 1.09
N ALA A 21 -18.19 40.53 0.19
CA ALA A 21 -18.82 41.79 -0.15
C ALA A 21 -19.65 42.31 1.05
N ALA A 22 -19.18 43.40 1.63
CA ALA A 22 -19.93 44.15 2.60
C ALA A 22 -21.06 44.92 1.88
N PHE A 23 -22.30 44.65 2.25
CA PHE A 23 -23.41 45.47 1.88
C PHE A 23 -23.30 46.81 2.58
N ALA A 24 -23.04 47.86 1.82
CA ALA A 24 -23.14 49.24 2.29
C ALA A 24 -24.65 49.61 2.41
N GLN A 25 -25.03 49.93 3.62
CA GLN A 25 -26.33 50.55 3.93
C GLN A 25 -26.31 51.97 3.36
N GLN A 26 -27.10 52.22 2.31
CA GLN A 26 -27.40 53.58 1.88
C GLN A 26 -28.47 54.14 2.80
N GLY A 27 -28.16 55.28 3.42
CA GLY A 27 -29.05 56.03 4.27
C GLY A 27 -30.22 56.64 3.47
N GLU A 28 -31.37 56.56 4.06
CA GLU A 28 -32.58 57.30 3.63
C GLU A 28 -32.36 58.80 3.74
N PRO A 29 -32.81 59.61 2.77
CA PRO A 29 -32.93 61.06 2.96
C PRO A 29 -34.23 61.39 3.71
N GLN A 30 -34.10 62.18 4.76
CA GLN A 30 -35.21 62.78 5.51
C GLN A 30 -35.98 63.80 4.62
N PRO A 31 -37.27 63.79 4.57
CA PRO A 31 -38.02 64.85 3.92
C PRO A 31 -38.26 66.03 4.88
N ASP A 32 -37.96 67.21 4.40
CA ASP A 32 -38.33 68.50 5.00
C ASP A 32 -39.85 68.70 5.04
N ALA A 33 -40.28 69.19 6.18
CA ALA A 33 -41.66 69.52 6.40
C ALA A 33 -41.95 70.94 5.87
N SER A 34 -42.85 71.07 4.95
CA SER A 34 -43.69 72.28 4.90
C SER A 34 -45.00 72.08 4.10
N ASP A 35 -46.05 72.48 4.79
CA ASP A 35 -47.37 72.95 4.35
C ASP A 35 -48.41 72.03 3.70
N ALA A 36 -49.31 71.79 4.53
CA ALA A 36 -50.79 71.95 4.55
C ALA A 36 -51.54 72.28 3.23
N THR A 37 -52.50 71.51 2.90
CA THR A 37 -53.94 71.84 2.96
C THR A 37 -54.74 70.73 2.28
N ALA A 38 -55.86 70.47 2.95
CA ALA A 38 -56.95 69.61 2.62
C ALA A 38 -57.36 69.44 1.16
N ASP A 39 -57.64 68.22 0.75
CA ASP A 39 -58.94 67.93 0.19
C ASP A 39 -59.29 66.42 0.35
N ALA A 40 -60.46 66.19 0.92
CA ALA A 40 -61.01 64.85 1.07
C ALA A 40 -61.59 64.42 -0.27
N ALA A 41 -60.90 63.49 -0.94
CA ALA A 41 -61.49 62.76 -2.06
C ALA A 41 -61.61 61.28 -1.66
N ILE A 42 -62.76 60.79 -1.74
CA ILE A 42 -63.30 59.47 -1.53
C ILE A 42 -62.41 58.48 -2.26
N ALA A 43 -61.71 57.59 -1.51
CA ALA A 43 -61.01 56.45 -2.09
C ALA A 43 -62.08 55.49 -2.63
N GLU A 44 -62.23 55.49 -3.91
CA GLU A 44 -62.95 54.48 -4.68
C GLU A 44 -62.19 53.16 -4.53
N ALA A 45 -62.84 52.15 -3.96
CA ALA A 45 -62.30 50.84 -3.79
C ALA A 45 -61.82 50.30 -5.15
N ALA A 46 -60.57 50.02 -5.27
CA ALA A 46 -59.97 49.34 -6.44
C ALA A 46 -60.81 48.09 -6.77
N PRO A 47 -61.17 47.90 -8.03
CA PRO A 47 -62.04 46.80 -8.41
C PRO A 47 -61.48 45.45 -7.93
N VAL A 48 -62.37 44.62 -7.42
CA VAL A 48 -62.05 43.26 -6.86
C VAL A 48 -61.26 42.44 -7.86
N ASP A 49 -61.40 42.67 -9.14
CA ASP A 49 -60.63 42.04 -10.23
C ASP A 49 -59.15 42.33 -10.18
N ASP A 50 -58.68 43.51 -9.76
CA ASP A 50 -57.24 43.84 -9.70
C ASP A 50 -56.55 43.18 -8.50
N ALA A 51 -57.29 42.99 -7.41
CA ALA A 51 -56.80 42.24 -6.25
C ALA A 51 -56.68 40.72 -6.54
N GLN A 52 -57.67 40.19 -7.29
CA GLN A 52 -57.69 38.80 -7.70
C GLN A 52 -56.54 38.50 -8.67
N ALA A 53 -56.28 39.35 -9.66
CA ALA A 53 -55.16 39.25 -10.60
C ALA A 53 -53.79 39.32 -9.90
N LYS A 54 -53.66 40.17 -8.86
CA LYS A 54 -52.46 40.24 -8.02
C LYS A 54 -52.24 38.96 -7.20
N ILE A 55 -53.34 38.39 -6.68
CA ILE A 55 -53.26 37.12 -5.95
C ILE A 55 -52.78 35.98 -6.87
N GLU A 56 -53.31 35.85 -8.07
CA GLU A 56 -52.93 34.88 -9.07
C GLU A 56 -51.46 35.05 -9.50
N LEU A 57 -51.02 36.29 -9.70
CA LEU A 57 -49.62 36.59 -10.03
C LEU A 57 -48.69 36.22 -8.89
N LEU A 58 -49.05 36.53 -7.65
CA LEU A 58 -48.25 36.15 -6.47
C LEU A 58 -48.24 34.64 -6.27
N GLN A 59 -49.34 33.94 -6.51
CA GLN A 59 -49.39 32.49 -6.46
C GLN A 59 -48.45 31.86 -7.51
N ALA A 60 -48.47 32.35 -8.75
CA ALA A 60 -47.57 31.89 -9.81
C ALA A 60 -46.11 32.19 -9.47
N GLN A 61 -45.79 33.31 -8.86
CA GLN A 61 -44.44 33.62 -8.38
C GLN A 61 -43.99 32.71 -7.25
N VAL A 62 -44.86 32.40 -6.29
CA VAL A 62 -44.56 31.46 -5.18
C VAL A 62 -44.33 30.06 -5.73
N GLU A 63 -45.12 29.61 -6.70
CA GLU A 63 -44.95 28.30 -7.32
C GLU A 63 -43.64 28.21 -8.10
N ALA A 64 -43.31 29.24 -8.89
CA ALA A 64 -42.03 29.33 -9.59
C ALA A 64 -40.80 29.39 -8.64
N LEU A 65 -40.95 30.11 -7.51
CA LEU A 65 -39.90 30.13 -6.47
C LEU A 65 -39.75 28.78 -5.76
N GLN A 66 -40.85 28.08 -5.48
CA GLN A 66 -40.82 26.74 -4.89
C GLN A 66 -40.16 25.74 -5.83
N GLU A 67 -40.45 25.80 -7.13
CA GLU A 67 -39.83 24.97 -8.13
C GLU A 67 -38.31 25.28 -8.26
N SER A 68 -37.94 26.56 -8.28
CA SER A 68 -36.52 26.98 -8.25
C SER A 68 -35.82 26.52 -6.99
N LEU A 69 -36.47 26.61 -5.84
CA LEU A 69 -35.90 26.15 -4.57
C LEU A 69 -35.73 24.63 -4.53
N ALA A 70 -36.70 23.89 -5.10
CA ALA A 70 -36.57 22.43 -5.25
C ALA A 70 -35.42 22.04 -6.20
N GLN A 71 -35.24 22.77 -7.31
CA GLN A 71 -34.13 22.58 -8.23
C GLN A 71 -32.78 22.92 -7.58
N ILE A 72 -32.69 24.01 -6.82
CA ILE A 72 -31.49 24.39 -6.06
C ILE A 72 -31.21 23.35 -4.99
N GLN A 73 -32.20 22.89 -4.23
CA GLN A 73 -32.01 21.82 -3.25
C GLN A 73 -31.56 20.53 -3.90
N ALA A 74 -32.10 20.12 -5.03
CA ALA A 74 -31.69 18.95 -5.78
C ALA A 74 -30.23 19.09 -6.30
N SER A 75 -29.85 20.29 -6.74
CA SER A 75 -28.48 20.58 -7.18
C SER A 75 -27.49 20.58 -6.01
N ILE A 76 -27.87 21.15 -4.85
CA ILE A 76 -27.06 21.11 -3.62
C ILE A 76 -26.85 19.68 -3.13
N VAL A 77 -27.91 18.84 -3.15
CA VAL A 77 -27.80 17.42 -2.80
C VAL A 77 -26.85 16.67 -3.76
N LYS A 78 -26.87 17.02 -5.06
CA LYS A 78 -25.95 16.46 -6.05
C LYS A 78 -24.49 16.89 -5.85
N THR A 79 -24.26 18.11 -5.32
CA THR A 79 -22.91 18.68 -5.14
C THR A 79 -22.39 18.57 -3.71
N THR A 80 -23.23 18.19 -2.73
CA THR A 80 -22.79 17.99 -1.35
C THR A 80 -21.90 16.75 -1.28
N PRO A 81 -20.63 16.88 -0.83
CA PRO A 81 -19.72 15.74 -0.75
C PRO A 81 -20.27 14.67 0.18
N SER A 82 -20.29 13.42 -0.27
CA SER A 82 -20.57 12.30 0.63
C SER A 82 -19.32 12.03 1.47
N TRP A 83 -19.50 11.83 2.78
CA TRP A 83 -18.38 11.54 3.68
C TRP A 83 -18.27 10.04 3.93
N LYS A 84 -17.19 9.44 3.40
CA LYS A 84 -16.80 8.03 3.65
C LYS A 84 -15.31 7.97 3.96
N GLY A 85 -14.91 8.62 5.07
CA GLY A 85 -13.52 8.82 5.46
C GLY A 85 -12.87 10.06 4.83
N ALA A 86 -13.25 10.42 3.60
CA ALA A 86 -12.91 11.67 2.94
C ALA A 86 -14.11 12.18 2.11
N PRO A 87 -14.19 13.48 1.81
CA PRO A 87 -15.23 14.00 0.93
C PRO A 87 -15.06 13.43 -0.49
N GLU A 88 -16.16 12.96 -1.06
CA GLU A 88 -16.23 12.51 -2.45
C GLU A 88 -17.07 13.49 -3.26
N PHE A 89 -16.47 14.12 -4.25
CA PHE A 89 -17.12 15.00 -5.21
C PHE A 89 -17.45 14.17 -6.44
N ALA A 90 -18.72 14.06 -6.80
CA ALA A 90 -19.13 13.26 -7.93
C ALA A 90 -20.25 13.95 -8.72
N ASP A 91 -20.08 13.99 -10.03
CA ASP A 91 -21.14 14.26 -11.00
C ASP A 91 -21.45 12.95 -11.72
N LYS A 92 -22.56 12.31 -11.34
CA LYS A 92 -22.94 11.00 -11.89
C LYS A 92 -23.42 11.11 -13.33
N ASP A 93 -24.00 12.23 -13.71
CA ASP A 93 -24.54 12.46 -15.05
C ASP A 93 -23.39 12.69 -16.04
N ALA A 94 -22.36 13.44 -15.62
CA ALA A 94 -21.13 13.62 -16.40
C ALA A 94 -20.18 12.42 -16.30
N GLY A 95 -20.38 11.48 -15.37
CA GLY A 95 -19.50 10.33 -15.16
C GLY A 95 -18.16 10.68 -14.50
N PHE A 96 -18.09 11.84 -13.84
CA PHE A 96 -16.89 12.33 -13.16
C PHE A 96 -16.97 12.10 -11.64
N SER A 97 -15.86 11.68 -11.04
CA SER A 97 -15.70 11.71 -9.59
C SER A 97 -14.26 12.05 -9.19
N PHE A 98 -14.13 12.67 -8.02
CA PHE A 98 -12.86 12.98 -7.37
C PHE A 98 -13.00 12.72 -5.88
N LYS A 99 -12.13 11.88 -5.35
CA LYS A 99 -12.04 11.57 -3.93
C LYS A 99 -10.60 11.71 -3.46
N PRO A 100 -10.25 12.73 -2.66
CA PRO A 100 -8.99 12.75 -1.94
C PRO A 100 -8.96 11.55 -0.99
N LYS A 101 -7.79 10.99 -0.80
CA LYS A 101 -7.56 9.83 0.06
C LYS A 101 -6.16 9.85 0.62
N GLY A 102 -5.99 9.20 1.73
CA GLY A 102 -4.68 9.07 2.33
C GLY A 102 -4.70 8.18 3.57
N PHE A 103 -3.52 7.95 4.10
CA PHE A 103 -3.38 7.32 5.40
C PHE A 103 -2.03 7.62 6.00
N ILE A 104 -2.00 7.63 7.33
CA ILE A 104 -0.83 7.88 8.15
C ILE A 104 -0.60 6.67 9.04
N GLN A 105 0.66 6.21 9.15
CA GLN A 105 1.06 5.14 10.06
C GLN A 105 2.29 5.57 10.84
N PHE A 106 2.17 5.54 12.17
CA PHE A 106 3.28 5.74 13.10
C PHE A 106 3.53 4.46 13.87
N ASP A 107 4.78 4.02 13.88
CA ASP A 107 5.24 2.85 14.59
C ASP A 107 6.17 3.23 15.74
N ALA A 108 6.04 2.52 16.86
CA ALA A 108 6.98 2.53 17.95
C ALA A 108 7.21 1.08 18.38
N GLY A 109 8.47 0.67 18.58
CA GLY A 109 8.72 -0.71 18.92
C GLY A 109 10.14 -0.98 19.38
N TYR A 110 10.31 -2.15 19.93
CA TYR A 110 11.58 -2.69 20.40
C TYR A 110 11.93 -3.94 19.61
N VAL A 111 13.18 -4.02 19.19
CA VAL A 111 13.76 -5.23 18.56
C VAL A 111 14.94 -5.67 19.41
N GLY A 112 14.85 -6.87 19.98
CA GLY A 112 15.85 -7.43 20.88
C GLY A 112 17.16 -7.73 20.16
N TYR A 113 18.25 -7.52 20.86
CA TYR A 113 19.59 -7.93 20.41
C TYR A 113 19.69 -9.46 20.50
N PRO A 114 20.11 -10.14 19.43
CA PRO A 114 20.49 -11.54 19.54
C PRO A 114 21.62 -11.71 20.57
N ASN A 115 21.50 -12.70 21.46
CA ASN A 115 22.49 -12.96 22.53
C ASN A 115 22.76 -11.80 23.52
N GLY A 116 21.76 -10.94 23.73
CA GLY A 116 21.82 -9.89 24.75
C GLY A 116 22.68 -8.68 24.36
N ASP A 117 23.35 -8.09 25.36
CA ASP A 117 24.02 -6.80 25.22
C ASP A 117 25.36 -6.83 24.47
N GLU A 118 25.93 -8.00 24.20
CA GLU A 118 27.24 -8.17 23.56
C GLU A 118 27.32 -7.57 22.14
N LEU A 119 26.14 -7.31 21.54
CA LEU A 119 26.05 -6.75 20.19
C LEU A 119 25.70 -5.25 20.19
N ARG A 120 25.77 -4.59 21.33
CA ARG A 120 25.65 -3.13 21.39
C ARG A 120 26.91 -2.48 20.86
N GLY A 121 26.84 -1.88 19.72
CA GLY A 121 27.96 -1.18 19.11
C GLY A 121 28.38 -1.77 17.78
N THR A 122 29.60 -1.45 17.36
CA THR A 122 30.19 -1.94 16.12
C THR A 122 31.07 -3.15 16.42
N VAL A 123 30.60 -4.34 16.07
CA VAL A 123 31.41 -5.58 16.13
C VAL A 123 31.68 -6.02 14.70
N GLY A 124 32.94 -6.17 14.34
CA GLY A 124 33.34 -6.60 13.00
C GLY A 124 32.87 -5.70 11.86
N GLY A 125 32.75 -4.39 12.07
CA GLY A 125 32.25 -3.43 11.08
C GLY A 125 30.72 -3.40 10.93
N LEU A 126 29.98 -4.13 11.74
CA LEU A 126 28.53 -4.22 11.71
C LEU A 126 27.92 -3.22 12.70
N ASN A 127 27.06 -2.36 12.20
CA ASN A 127 26.35 -1.39 13.00
C ASN A 127 24.99 -1.95 13.46
N TYR A 128 24.82 -2.19 14.76
CA TYR A 128 23.58 -2.65 15.40
C TYR A 128 22.76 -1.50 15.99
N GLN A 129 23.06 -0.24 15.64
CA GLN A 129 22.42 0.94 16.22
C GLN A 129 20.90 1.00 16.02
N ASN A 130 20.38 0.26 15.04
CA ASN A 130 18.94 0.22 14.74
C ASN A 130 18.19 -0.91 15.47
N LEU A 131 18.82 -1.63 16.38
CA LEU A 131 18.15 -2.53 17.32
C LEU A 131 17.79 -1.78 18.61
N GLY A 132 17.00 -2.39 19.48
CA GLY A 132 16.47 -1.74 20.67
C GLY A 132 15.17 -1.00 20.36
N PHE A 133 14.89 0.07 21.10
CA PHE A 133 13.67 0.86 20.92
C PHE A 133 13.86 1.91 19.82
N ASN A 134 12.93 1.91 18.87
CA ASN A 134 12.90 2.88 17.79
C ASN A 134 11.46 3.32 17.50
N THR A 135 11.33 4.48 16.88
CA THR A 135 10.08 5.01 16.34
C THR A 135 10.24 5.30 14.86
N ARG A 136 9.14 5.20 14.10
CA ARG A 136 9.18 5.44 12.65
C ARG A 136 7.86 6.01 12.15
N ALA A 137 7.91 7.09 11.37
CA ALA A 137 6.82 7.44 10.48
C ALA A 137 6.84 6.40 9.33
N ARG A 138 6.01 5.36 9.46
CA ARG A 138 6.05 4.22 8.55
C ARG A 138 5.53 4.56 7.17
N ARG A 139 4.41 5.29 7.13
CA ARG A 139 3.78 5.78 5.91
C ARG A 139 3.07 7.11 6.17
N LEU A 140 3.17 7.99 5.20
CA LEU A 140 2.42 9.24 5.11
C LEU A 140 1.97 9.35 3.66
N VAL A 141 0.87 8.70 3.33
CA VAL A 141 0.36 8.61 1.96
C VAL A 141 -0.77 9.60 1.76
N ILE A 142 -0.66 10.41 0.70
CA ILE A 142 -1.68 11.34 0.24
C ILE A 142 -1.90 11.08 -1.25
N GLY A 143 -3.15 11.15 -1.68
CA GLY A 143 -3.49 10.91 -3.06
C GLY A 143 -4.93 11.24 -3.40
N ALA A 144 -5.34 10.81 -4.57
CA ALA A 144 -6.71 10.91 -5.03
C ALA A 144 -7.07 9.73 -5.93
N GLU A 145 -8.35 9.41 -5.98
CA GLU A 145 -8.90 8.48 -6.93
C GLU A 145 -10.24 9.00 -7.47
N GLY A 146 -10.64 8.52 -8.63
CA GLY A 146 -11.91 8.92 -9.21
C GLY A 146 -12.18 8.28 -10.56
N SER A 147 -13.25 8.76 -11.18
CA SER A 147 -13.68 8.38 -12.53
C SER A 147 -13.67 9.59 -13.47
N LEU A 148 -13.52 9.30 -14.74
CA LEU A 148 -13.67 10.23 -15.86
C LEU A 148 -14.77 9.72 -16.79
N PRO A 149 -15.37 10.59 -17.59
CA PRO A 149 -16.36 10.19 -18.57
C PRO A 149 -15.87 9.06 -19.47
N GLY A 150 -16.77 8.21 -19.94
CA GLY A 150 -16.45 7.12 -20.87
C GLY A 150 -15.92 5.83 -20.20
N GLY A 151 -15.94 5.71 -18.86
CA GLY A 151 -15.53 4.48 -18.15
C GLY A 151 -14.08 4.46 -17.69
N PHE A 152 -13.36 5.56 -17.81
CA PHE A 152 -12.01 5.70 -17.29
C PHE A 152 -12.02 5.92 -15.78
N LYS A 153 -11.00 5.39 -15.10
CA LYS A 153 -10.73 5.58 -13.67
C LYS A 153 -9.27 5.94 -13.49
N TYR A 154 -8.99 6.78 -12.52
CA TYR A 154 -7.62 7.15 -12.16
C TYR A 154 -7.37 6.97 -10.67
N LYS A 155 -6.12 6.77 -10.34
CA LYS A 155 -5.62 6.72 -8.96
C LYS A 155 -4.21 7.29 -8.93
N SER A 156 -3.92 8.16 -7.97
CA SER A 156 -2.59 8.68 -7.71
C SER A 156 -2.34 8.70 -6.20
N GLU A 157 -1.24 8.11 -5.76
CA GLU A 157 -0.83 8.08 -4.36
C GLU A 157 0.67 8.35 -4.25
N PHE A 158 1.04 9.18 -3.27
CA PHE A 158 2.41 9.60 -2.98
C PHE A 158 2.69 9.37 -1.51
N ASN A 159 3.83 8.78 -1.18
CA ASN A 159 4.28 8.55 0.18
C ASN A 159 5.41 9.52 0.54
N PHE A 160 5.20 10.34 1.56
CA PHE A 160 6.11 11.37 2.04
C PHE A 160 6.91 10.94 3.28
N ALA A 161 6.85 9.67 3.65
CA ALA A 161 7.59 9.17 4.80
C ALA A 161 9.09 9.08 4.51
N GLN A 162 9.91 9.16 5.57
CA GLN A 162 11.34 8.87 5.55
C GLN A 162 12.22 9.83 4.74
N GLY A 163 11.77 11.08 4.58
CA GLY A 163 12.59 12.16 4.01
C GLY A 163 12.64 12.20 2.49
N GLY A 164 11.82 11.42 1.81
CA GLY A 164 11.67 11.41 0.35
C GLY A 164 10.22 11.43 -0.08
N VAL A 165 9.99 11.45 -1.39
CA VAL A 165 8.68 11.23 -1.99
C VAL A 165 8.76 10.00 -2.86
N ASP A 166 8.04 8.95 -2.44
CA ASP A 166 7.90 7.73 -3.22
C ASP A 166 6.55 7.73 -3.96
N PHE A 167 6.59 7.38 -5.21
CA PHE A 167 5.40 7.17 -6.00
C PHE A 167 4.80 5.80 -5.66
N GLU A 168 3.58 5.81 -5.10
CA GLU A 168 2.81 4.61 -4.82
C GLU A 168 1.99 4.21 -6.06
N ASP A 169 0.70 3.92 -5.94
CA ASP A 169 -0.12 3.61 -7.12
C ASP A 169 -0.41 4.89 -7.92
N ILE A 170 0.05 4.93 -9.18
CA ILE A 170 -0.29 5.97 -10.16
C ILE A 170 -0.74 5.28 -11.42
N LEU A 171 -2.04 5.19 -11.63
CA LEU A 171 -2.59 4.42 -12.75
C LEU A 171 -3.84 5.05 -13.36
N LEU A 172 -4.01 4.79 -14.64
CA LEU A 172 -5.23 4.99 -15.39
C LEU A 172 -5.79 3.61 -15.75
N SER A 173 -7.07 3.40 -15.50
CA SER A 173 -7.77 2.16 -15.84
C SER A 173 -8.98 2.46 -16.72
N TYR A 174 -9.31 1.51 -17.58
CA TYR A 174 -10.50 1.56 -18.42
C TYR A 174 -11.32 0.28 -18.25
N ASP A 175 -12.54 0.43 -17.76
CA ASP A 175 -13.50 -0.68 -17.70
C ASP A 175 -14.23 -0.79 -19.03
N LEU A 176 -14.04 -1.90 -19.73
CA LEU A 176 -14.78 -2.15 -20.96
C LEU A 176 -16.27 -2.25 -20.66
N LYS A 177 -17.07 -1.52 -21.44
CA LYS A 177 -18.52 -1.54 -21.31
C LYS A 177 -19.07 -2.95 -21.53
N ASP A 178 -19.99 -3.33 -20.66
CA ASP A 178 -20.68 -4.65 -20.69
C ASP A 178 -19.73 -5.86 -20.63
N SER A 179 -18.51 -5.67 -20.13
CA SER A 179 -17.46 -6.68 -20.03
C SER A 179 -16.89 -6.77 -18.62
N PRO A 180 -16.43 -7.94 -18.17
CA PRO A 180 -15.67 -8.08 -16.94
C PRO A 180 -14.23 -7.58 -17.06
N LEU A 181 -13.78 -7.14 -18.25
CA LEU A 181 -12.42 -6.76 -18.55
C LEU A 181 -12.13 -5.33 -18.13
N THR A 182 -11.00 -5.14 -17.47
CA THR A 182 -10.39 -3.84 -17.15
C THR A 182 -8.97 -3.81 -17.73
N ILE A 183 -8.62 -2.73 -18.41
CA ILE A 183 -7.26 -2.43 -18.87
C ILE A 183 -6.68 -1.39 -17.94
N SER A 184 -5.44 -1.57 -17.49
CA SER A 184 -4.74 -0.64 -16.59
C SER A 184 -3.36 -0.30 -17.14
N VAL A 185 -2.97 0.97 -17.02
CA VAL A 185 -1.65 1.48 -17.41
C VAL A 185 -1.15 2.39 -16.30
N GLY A 186 0.11 2.26 -15.92
CA GLY A 186 0.72 3.11 -14.89
C GLY A 186 1.67 2.37 -13.98
N ASN A 187 1.87 2.93 -12.78
CA ASN A 187 2.73 2.38 -11.73
C ASN A 187 1.88 1.67 -10.68
N PHE A 188 1.99 0.36 -10.59
CA PHE A 188 1.25 -0.46 -9.63
C PHE A 188 1.96 -1.79 -9.36
N TYR A 189 1.50 -2.53 -8.35
CA TYR A 189 2.06 -3.84 -8.03
C TYR A 189 1.85 -4.84 -9.16
N PRO A 190 2.90 -5.54 -9.60
CA PRO A 190 2.76 -6.76 -10.39
C PRO A 190 1.91 -7.80 -9.63
N PHE A 191 1.22 -8.63 -10.37
CA PHE A 191 0.28 -9.61 -9.80
C PHE A 191 1.02 -10.79 -9.19
N SER A 192 1.21 -10.79 -7.87
CA SER A 192 1.90 -11.88 -7.19
C SER A 192 1.02 -12.53 -6.12
N SER A 193 1.12 -12.15 -4.88
CA SER A 193 0.49 -12.82 -3.74
C SER A 193 -0.73 -12.06 -3.21
N LEU A 194 -1.60 -12.74 -2.47
CA LEU A 194 -2.72 -12.11 -1.75
C LEU A 194 -2.25 -10.95 -0.88
N GLU A 195 -1.15 -11.15 -0.15
CA GLU A 195 -0.61 -10.12 0.74
C GLU A 195 0.02 -8.94 -0.01
N THR A 196 0.67 -9.19 -1.15
CA THR A 196 1.25 -8.13 -1.99
C THR A 196 0.19 -7.22 -2.59
N VAL A 197 -0.89 -7.80 -3.14
CA VAL A 197 -1.97 -7.02 -3.77
C VAL A 197 -2.94 -6.41 -2.76
N THR A 198 -2.95 -6.89 -1.52
CA THR A 198 -3.70 -6.28 -0.42
C THR A 198 -3.00 -5.01 0.05
N SER A 199 -3.77 -3.95 0.27
CA SER A 199 -3.23 -2.71 0.84
C SER A 199 -2.63 -2.97 2.22
N SER A 200 -1.42 -2.46 2.45
CA SER A 200 -0.70 -2.61 3.72
C SER A 200 -1.43 -2.08 4.96
N ARG A 201 -2.43 -1.23 4.78
CA ARG A 201 -3.30 -0.73 5.86
C ARG A 201 -4.34 -1.74 6.34
N LEU A 202 -4.53 -2.86 5.61
CA LEU A 202 -5.56 -3.87 5.88
C LEU A 202 -4.97 -5.21 6.37
N GLY A 203 -3.67 -5.28 6.57
CA GLY A 203 -2.97 -6.48 7.06
C GLY A 203 -3.37 -6.86 8.49
N SER A 204 -3.28 -8.13 8.85
CA SER A 204 -3.47 -8.65 10.22
C SER A 204 -2.23 -8.47 11.09
N MET A 205 -1.07 -8.34 10.46
CA MET A 205 0.21 -8.03 11.11
C MET A 205 0.67 -6.62 10.74
N LEU A 206 1.60 -6.06 11.50
CA LEU A 206 2.19 -4.74 11.21
C LEU A 206 2.84 -4.70 9.83
N GLU A 207 3.52 -5.78 9.46
CA GLU A 207 4.16 -5.92 8.16
C GLU A 207 3.73 -7.20 7.45
N ARG A 208 3.96 -7.25 6.15
CA ARG A 208 3.75 -8.43 5.33
C ARG A 208 4.69 -9.55 5.73
N ALA A 209 4.41 -10.78 5.30
CA ALA A 209 5.24 -11.93 5.53
C ALA A 209 6.66 -11.74 4.98
N SER A 210 7.63 -12.42 5.58
CA SER A 210 9.05 -12.26 5.27
C SER A 210 9.37 -12.51 3.79
N PHE A 211 8.67 -13.43 3.13
CA PHE A 211 8.92 -13.69 1.71
C PHE A 211 8.50 -12.53 0.81
N THR A 212 7.47 -11.76 1.18
CA THR A 212 7.05 -10.57 0.42
C THR A 212 8.06 -9.43 0.55
N ASP A 213 8.69 -9.27 1.73
CA ASP A 213 9.81 -8.35 1.95
C ASP A 213 11.06 -8.81 1.19
N ALA A 214 11.34 -10.12 1.19
CA ALA A 214 12.54 -10.70 0.59
C ALA A 214 12.50 -10.72 -0.93
N PHE A 215 11.40 -11.17 -1.54
CA PHE A 215 11.29 -11.32 -3.00
C PHE A 215 11.01 -10.00 -3.72
N ASN A 216 10.64 -8.97 -2.95
CA ASN A 216 10.63 -7.56 -3.34
C ASN A 216 9.88 -7.30 -4.65
N TYR A 217 8.59 -7.63 -4.68
CA TYR A 217 7.71 -7.26 -5.79
C TYR A 217 7.21 -5.82 -5.58
N ASN A 218 8.07 -4.87 -5.93
CA ASN A 218 7.73 -3.45 -5.87
C ASN A 218 6.81 -3.04 -7.02
N ARG A 219 6.19 -1.87 -6.88
CA ARG A 219 5.44 -1.24 -7.96
C ARG A 219 6.33 -0.95 -9.16
N ARG A 220 5.76 -1.13 -10.36
CA ARG A 220 6.46 -0.93 -11.63
C ARG A 220 5.54 -0.28 -12.65
N LEU A 221 6.14 0.46 -13.58
CA LEU A 221 5.45 0.96 -14.76
C LEU A 221 5.07 -0.20 -15.67
N GLY A 222 3.80 -0.30 -16.00
CA GLY A 222 3.34 -1.42 -16.83
C GLY A 222 1.96 -1.24 -17.42
N VAL A 223 1.56 -2.25 -18.18
CA VAL A 223 0.23 -2.43 -18.71
C VAL A 223 -0.32 -3.77 -18.26
N ALA A 224 -1.59 -3.81 -17.92
CA ALA A 224 -2.23 -5.01 -17.42
C ALA A 224 -3.66 -5.17 -17.92
N LEU A 225 -4.08 -6.43 -18.00
CA LEU A 225 -5.44 -6.86 -18.24
C LEU A 225 -5.95 -7.58 -17.00
N SER A 226 -7.17 -7.27 -16.57
CA SER A 226 -7.82 -7.93 -15.44
C SER A 226 -9.25 -8.30 -15.79
N LEU A 227 -9.59 -9.56 -15.56
CA LEU A 227 -10.95 -10.09 -15.63
C LEU A 227 -11.45 -10.33 -14.21
N ALA A 228 -12.64 -9.84 -13.85
CA ALA A 228 -13.22 -10.06 -12.54
C ALA A 228 -14.73 -10.29 -12.63
N ASP A 229 -15.25 -11.22 -11.83
CA ASP A 229 -16.68 -11.36 -11.62
C ASP A 229 -17.18 -10.20 -10.74
N LYS A 230 -17.54 -9.08 -11.40
CA LYS A 230 -17.98 -7.85 -10.71
C LYS A 230 -19.30 -8.01 -9.94
N LYS A 231 -20.07 -9.08 -10.20
CA LYS A 231 -21.39 -9.32 -9.57
C LYS A 231 -21.30 -10.22 -8.34
N ALA A 232 -20.65 -11.35 -8.45
CA ALA A 232 -20.60 -12.36 -7.39
C ALA A 232 -19.24 -12.48 -6.70
N ASP A 233 -18.22 -11.78 -7.23
CA ASP A 233 -16.82 -11.75 -6.71
C ASP A 233 -16.21 -13.16 -6.56
N ARG A 234 -16.54 -14.08 -7.51
CA ARG A 234 -16.14 -15.49 -7.43
C ARG A 234 -14.77 -15.77 -8.03
N TYR A 235 -14.33 -14.96 -8.99
CA TYR A 235 -13.03 -15.16 -9.63
C TYR A 235 -12.41 -13.84 -10.07
N THR A 236 -11.09 -13.83 -10.10
CA THR A 236 -10.29 -12.82 -10.79
C THR A 236 -9.20 -13.51 -11.60
N LEU A 237 -8.84 -12.94 -12.74
CA LEU A 237 -7.69 -13.33 -13.52
C LEU A 237 -7.00 -12.06 -14.02
N SER A 238 -5.74 -11.88 -13.70
CA SER A 238 -4.97 -10.70 -14.08
C SER A 238 -3.63 -11.11 -14.65
N ALA A 239 -3.18 -10.39 -15.69
CA ALA A 239 -1.87 -10.55 -16.26
C ALA A 239 -1.33 -9.18 -16.70
N GLY A 240 -0.02 -8.98 -16.62
CA GLY A 240 0.60 -7.72 -16.97
C GLY A 240 2.06 -7.85 -17.39
N LEU A 241 2.50 -6.84 -18.15
CA LEU A 241 3.89 -6.63 -18.53
C LEU A 241 4.36 -5.31 -17.93
N PHE A 242 5.51 -5.33 -17.31
CA PHE A 242 6.04 -4.24 -16.53
C PHE A 242 7.50 -3.94 -16.94
N SER A 243 7.89 -2.71 -16.73
CA SER A 243 9.25 -2.22 -16.97
C SER A 243 9.95 -2.03 -15.61
N ARG A 244 10.39 -0.84 -15.31
CA ARG A 244 11.14 -0.50 -14.10
C ARG A 244 10.28 0.18 -13.03
N GLU A 245 10.85 0.39 -11.86
CA GLU A 245 10.25 1.21 -10.82
C GLU A 245 10.22 2.69 -11.26
N ILE A 246 9.11 3.39 -11.02
CA ILE A 246 8.98 4.81 -11.35
C ILE A 246 9.92 5.68 -10.51
N ASN A 247 10.26 5.21 -9.30
CA ASN A 247 11.19 5.89 -8.39
C ASN A 247 12.66 5.78 -8.84
N ASP A 248 12.97 4.94 -9.80
CA ASP A 248 14.31 4.83 -10.36
C ASP A 248 14.55 5.95 -11.37
N ALA A 249 15.36 6.94 -10.99
CA ALA A 249 15.73 8.05 -11.87
C ALA A 249 16.84 7.70 -12.86
N SER A 250 17.43 6.52 -12.78
CA SER A 250 18.51 6.08 -13.66
C SER A 250 17.97 5.73 -15.05
N PHE A 251 18.62 6.19 -16.10
CA PHE A 251 18.28 5.90 -17.49
C PHE A 251 19.02 4.67 -18.05
N THR A 252 19.33 3.70 -17.19
CA THR A 252 19.95 2.45 -17.61
C THR A 252 18.99 1.58 -18.42
N ARG A 253 19.52 0.64 -19.21
CA ARG A 253 18.71 -0.30 -19.97
C ARG A 253 17.85 -1.13 -19.04
N THR A 254 16.55 -0.84 -19.00
CA THR A 254 15.61 -1.45 -18.07
C THR A 254 15.41 -2.93 -18.33
N GLY A 255 15.32 -3.71 -17.28
CA GLY A 255 14.75 -5.04 -17.32
C GLY A 255 13.25 -5.00 -17.62
N TRP A 256 12.65 -6.15 -17.69
CA TRP A 256 11.21 -6.29 -17.83
C TRP A 256 10.68 -7.37 -16.86
N GLU A 257 9.40 -7.32 -16.62
CA GLU A 257 8.72 -8.24 -15.74
C GLU A 257 7.37 -8.62 -16.33
N ALA A 258 7.05 -9.91 -16.27
CA ALA A 258 5.73 -10.42 -16.59
C ALA A 258 5.16 -11.09 -15.35
N SER A 259 3.89 -10.85 -15.06
CA SER A 259 3.21 -11.52 -13.96
C SER A 259 1.77 -11.86 -14.31
N ALA A 260 1.27 -12.95 -13.71
CA ALA A 260 -0.11 -13.35 -13.80
C ALA A 260 -0.58 -13.90 -12.44
N ARG A 261 -1.85 -13.66 -12.11
CA ARG A 261 -2.50 -14.16 -10.89
C ARG A 261 -3.96 -14.50 -11.18
N GLY A 262 -4.39 -15.68 -10.74
CA GLY A 262 -5.77 -16.10 -10.79
C GLY A 262 -6.28 -16.42 -9.39
N THR A 263 -7.56 -16.07 -9.11
CA THR A 263 -8.23 -16.43 -7.85
C THR A 263 -9.59 -17.03 -8.10
N PHE A 264 -10.00 -17.91 -7.20
CA PHE A 264 -11.33 -18.49 -7.16
C PHE A 264 -11.87 -18.49 -5.73
N THR A 265 -13.10 -18.00 -5.54
CA THR A 265 -13.66 -17.75 -4.22
C THR A 265 -15.04 -18.41 -4.09
N PRO A 266 -15.09 -19.75 -3.91
CA PRO A 266 -16.35 -20.46 -3.70
C PRO A 266 -16.94 -20.14 -2.32
N LYS A 267 -18.27 -20.04 -2.26
CA LYS A 267 -19.01 -19.94 -1.00
C LYS A 267 -19.13 -21.33 -0.37
N VAL A 268 -18.78 -21.45 0.90
CA VAL A 268 -18.78 -22.71 1.64
C VAL A 268 -19.24 -22.44 3.09
N GLY A 269 -20.21 -23.23 3.58
CA GLY A 269 -20.56 -23.28 5.00
C GLY A 269 -20.93 -21.94 5.67
N GLY A 270 -21.59 -21.04 4.96
CA GLY A 270 -21.96 -19.70 5.46
C GLY A 270 -20.81 -18.68 5.45
N GLY A 271 -19.70 -19.01 4.79
CA GLY A 271 -18.56 -18.16 4.52
C GLY A 271 -18.07 -18.35 3.08
N PHE A 272 -16.76 -18.18 2.89
CA PHE A 272 -16.11 -18.49 1.61
C PHE A 272 -14.68 -18.98 1.84
N VAL A 273 -14.15 -19.65 0.83
CA VAL A 273 -12.74 -20.03 0.72
C VAL A 273 -12.13 -19.27 -0.45
N HIS A 274 -10.95 -18.72 -0.27
CA HIS A 274 -10.13 -18.11 -1.31
C HIS A 274 -9.06 -19.11 -1.74
N LEU A 275 -8.97 -19.38 -3.02
CA LEU A 275 -7.91 -20.13 -3.69
C LEU A 275 -7.25 -19.21 -4.69
N GLY A 276 -5.92 -19.13 -4.67
CA GLY A 276 -5.17 -18.30 -5.60
C GLY A 276 -3.88 -18.96 -6.06
N ALA A 277 -3.43 -18.56 -7.23
CA ALA A 277 -2.12 -18.91 -7.76
C ALA A 277 -1.55 -17.76 -8.56
N SER A 278 -0.23 -17.63 -8.55
CA SER A 278 0.50 -16.59 -9.29
C SER A 278 1.78 -17.12 -9.90
N ALA A 279 2.19 -16.47 -10.99
CA ALA A 279 3.48 -16.72 -11.63
C ALA A 279 4.12 -15.38 -11.99
N HIS A 280 5.42 -15.32 -11.83
CA HIS A 280 6.24 -14.13 -12.03
C HIS A 280 7.49 -14.48 -12.81
N MET A 281 7.93 -13.60 -13.70
CA MET A 281 9.17 -13.71 -14.43
C MET A 281 9.80 -12.34 -14.58
N ARG A 282 10.99 -12.14 -14.00
CA ARG A 282 11.76 -10.89 -14.10
C ARG A 282 13.02 -11.12 -14.91
N LYS A 283 13.37 -10.13 -15.73
CA LYS A 283 14.68 -10.01 -16.36
C LYS A 283 15.36 -8.76 -15.83
N ASN A 284 16.50 -8.95 -15.18
CA ASN A 284 17.29 -7.85 -14.67
C ASN A 284 17.84 -6.99 -15.82
N ASN A 285 18.18 -5.73 -15.53
CA ASN A 285 18.83 -4.91 -16.52
C ASN A 285 20.21 -5.45 -16.86
N ARG A 286 20.76 -5.07 -18.01
CA ARG A 286 22.05 -5.56 -18.47
C ARG A 286 23.25 -5.00 -17.71
N GLU A 287 23.08 -3.86 -17.06
CA GLU A 287 24.16 -3.11 -16.42
C GLU A 287 24.40 -3.55 -14.98
N SER A 288 23.35 -4.05 -14.31
CA SER A 288 23.46 -4.51 -12.94
C SER A 288 22.78 -5.85 -12.74
N LEU A 289 23.23 -6.91 -13.27
CA LEU A 289 22.61 -8.25 -13.09
C LEU A 289 22.39 -8.65 -11.61
N GLY A 290 22.43 -7.67 -10.70
CA GLY A 290 22.30 -7.86 -9.27
C GLY A 290 20.86 -8.16 -8.84
N ALA A 291 20.68 -9.26 -8.13
CA ALA A 291 19.49 -9.59 -7.36
C ALA A 291 19.89 -9.77 -5.91
N GLN A 292 19.14 -9.19 -4.98
CA GLN A 292 19.35 -9.36 -3.55
C GLN A 292 18.02 -9.67 -2.87
N TYR A 293 17.99 -10.75 -2.11
CA TYR A 293 16.83 -11.19 -1.35
C TYR A 293 17.13 -11.09 0.14
N ARG A 294 16.31 -10.34 0.87
CA ARG A 294 16.55 -10.07 2.29
C ARG A 294 15.28 -9.69 3.03
N SER A 295 15.17 -10.00 4.31
CA SER A 295 14.01 -9.65 5.13
C SER A 295 14.40 -9.11 6.49
N ARG A 296 13.53 -8.23 7.02
CA ARG A 296 13.58 -7.72 8.38
C ARG A 296 12.99 -8.72 9.38
N PRO A 297 13.30 -8.57 10.68
CA PRO A 297 12.72 -9.42 11.73
C PRO A 297 11.28 -8.98 12.08
N LEU A 298 10.32 -9.19 11.16
CA LEU A 298 8.87 -9.03 11.35
C LEU A 298 8.38 -7.61 11.68
N THR A 299 9.25 -6.60 11.58
CA THR A 299 8.91 -5.19 11.85
C THR A 299 9.79 -4.26 11.03
N GLN A 300 9.31 -3.04 10.81
CA GLN A 300 10.02 -1.99 10.08
C GLN A 300 10.63 -0.92 11.01
N VAL A 301 10.59 -1.10 12.33
CA VAL A 301 11.27 -0.17 13.26
C VAL A 301 12.79 -0.41 13.33
N THR A 302 13.30 -1.35 12.55
CA THR A 302 14.72 -1.58 12.35
C THR A 302 15.05 -1.76 10.87
N ASP A 303 16.27 -1.41 10.46
CA ASP A 303 16.79 -1.70 9.14
C ASP A 303 17.71 -2.94 9.12
N GLN A 304 17.91 -3.59 10.26
CA GLN A 304 18.71 -4.81 10.35
C GLN A 304 18.07 -5.96 9.57
N ARG A 305 18.93 -6.73 8.90
CA ARG A 305 18.59 -7.93 8.15
C ARG A 305 19.38 -9.09 8.72
N PHE A 306 18.70 -10.08 9.25
CA PHE A 306 19.37 -11.30 9.73
C PHE A 306 19.45 -12.35 8.63
N VAL A 307 18.51 -12.29 7.68
CA VAL A 307 18.52 -13.12 6.46
C VAL A 307 18.73 -12.23 5.24
N ASP A 308 19.77 -12.52 4.47
CA ASP A 308 20.20 -11.73 3.31
C ASP A 308 21.13 -12.57 2.43
N THR A 309 20.82 -12.70 1.15
CA THR A 309 21.67 -13.42 0.20
C THR A 309 22.93 -12.66 -0.18
N GLY A 310 23.04 -11.36 0.16
CA GLY A 310 23.92 -10.46 -0.54
C GLY A 310 23.51 -10.32 -2.01
N VAL A 311 24.26 -9.52 -2.75
CA VAL A 311 24.01 -9.33 -4.19
C VAL A 311 24.42 -10.59 -4.94
N LEU A 312 23.49 -11.17 -5.69
CA LEU A 312 23.69 -12.31 -6.58
C LEU A 312 23.67 -11.82 -8.02
N ALA A 313 24.66 -12.18 -8.82
CA ALA A 313 24.65 -11.86 -10.24
C ALA A 313 23.77 -12.88 -10.99
N ALA A 314 22.67 -12.41 -11.58
CA ALA A 314 21.74 -13.26 -12.34
C ALA A 314 21.02 -12.45 -13.42
N ARG A 315 20.71 -13.08 -14.55
CA ARG A 315 19.95 -12.42 -15.62
C ARG A 315 18.49 -12.18 -15.27
N GLY A 316 17.99 -12.85 -14.24
CA GLY A 316 16.62 -12.67 -13.76
C GLY A 316 16.21 -13.75 -12.78
N ASP A 317 14.93 -13.79 -12.50
CA ASP A 317 14.33 -14.84 -11.69
C ASP A 317 12.93 -15.23 -12.23
N THR A 318 12.45 -16.36 -11.75
CA THR A 318 11.08 -16.83 -11.97
C THR A 318 10.53 -17.31 -10.64
N SER A 319 9.28 -16.98 -10.34
CA SER A 319 8.63 -17.51 -9.15
C SER A 319 7.21 -17.98 -9.43
N VAL A 320 6.77 -18.92 -8.62
CA VAL A 320 5.38 -19.37 -8.56
C VAL A 320 4.89 -19.32 -7.12
N GLY A 321 3.63 -18.96 -6.95
CA GLY A 321 2.99 -18.86 -5.64
C GLY A 321 1.61 -19.48 -5.63
N VAL A 322 1.20 -19.95 -4.45
CA VAL A 322 -0.14 -20.44 -4.16
C VAL A 322 -0.71 -19.74 -2.94
N GLU A 323 -2.02 -19.59 -2.91
CA GLU A 323 -2.74 -18.83 -1.90
C GLU A 323 -3.95 -19.65 -1.44
N LEU A 324 -4.17 -19.67 -0.14
CA LEU A 324 -5.34 -20.23 0.51
C LEU A 324 -5.82 -19.26 1.59
N GLY A 325 -7.10 -18.96 1.62
CA GLY A 325 -7.69 -18.12 2.64
C GLY A 325 -9.16 -18.40 2.83
N GLY A 326 -9.78 -17.75 3.79
CA GLY A 326 -11.22 -17.88 3.99
C GLY A 326 -11.72 -17.01 5.13
N VAL A 327 -13.04 -16.78 5.10
CA VAL A 327 -13.77 -16.05 6.14
C VAL A 327 -15.05 -16.81 6.46
N PHE A 328 -15.25 -17.09 7.75
CA PHE A 328 -16.41 -17.76 8.31
C PHE A 328 -16.91 -16.97 9.52
N ARG A 329 -17.86 -16.08 9.29
CA ARG A 329 -18.32 -15.13 10.33
C ARG A 329 -17.13 -14.30 10.85
N SER A 330 -16.84 -14.37 12.13
CA SER A 330 -15.74 -13.63 12.78
C SER A 330 -14.37 -14.30 12.66
N PHE A 331 -14.31 -15.54 12.22
CA PHE A 331 -13.06 -16.28 11.99
C PHE A 331 -12.55 -16.07 10.56
N HIS A 332 -11.27 -15.90 10.41
CA HIS A 332 -10.60 -15.88 9.12
C HIS A 332 -9.23 -16.54 9.19
N PHE A 333 -8.75 -16.98 8.05
CA PHE A 333 -7.41 -17.53 7.89
C PHE A 333 -6.82 -17.15 6.54
N ALA A 334 -5.49 -17.19 6.47
CA ALA A 334 -4.74 -17.04 5.22
C ALA A 334 -3.47 -17.86 5.28
N SER A 335 -3.06 -18.38 4.15
CA SER A 335 -1.77 -19.04 3.96
C SER A 335 -1.29 -18.80 2.54
N GLU A 336 0.00 -18.53 2.40
CA GLU A 336 0.63 -18.40 1.11
C GLU A 336 1.98 -19.12 1.12
N ALA A 337 2.37 -19.63 -0.02
CA ALA A 337 3.70 -20.19 -0.23
C ALA A 337 4.22 -19.78 -1.61
N GLN A 338 5.51 -19.45 -1.69
CA GLN A 338 6.15 -19.03 -2.93
C GLN A 338 7.54 -19.64 -3.06
N LYS A 339 7.84 -20.15 -4.24
CA LYS A 339 9.17 -20.63 -4.62
C LYS A 339 9.72 -19.74 -5.73
N LEU A 340 10.97 -19.32 -5.58
CA LEU A 340 11.68 -18.47 -6.52
C LEU A 340 12.96 -19.19 -6.98
N TRP A 341 13.24 -19.11 -8.27
CA TRP A 341 14.47 -19.62 -8.89
C TRP A 341 15.17 -18.46 -9.61
N LEU A 342 16.44 -18.30 -9.36
CA LEU A 342 17.28 -17.45 -10.21
C LEU A 342 17.38 -18.06 -11.60
N ARG A 343 17.76 -17.25 -12.56
CA ARG A 343 18.01 -17.69 -13.94
C ARG A 343 19.33 -17.14 -14.43
N ASP A 344 20.14 -18.04 -15.01
CA ASP A 344 21.46 -17.71 -15.54
C ASP A 344 22.31 -16.96 -14.50
N ALA A 345 22.57 -17.62 -13.35
CA ALA A 345 23.38 -17.04 -12.30
C ALA A 345 24.88 -17.12 -12.65
N PHE A 346 25.63 -16.08 -12.25
CA PHE A 346 27.06 -15.93 -12.46
C PHE A 346 27.77 -15.80 -11.11
N ASP A 347 29.06 -16.13 -11.09
CA ASP A 347 29.91 -15.78 -9.98
C ASP A 347 30.05 -14.26 -9.88
N ALA A 348 29.70 -13.69 -8.73
CA ALA A 348 29.75 -12.23 -8.55
C ALA A 348 31.19 -11.68 -8.51
N GLY A 349 32.20 -12.54 -8.25
CA GLY A 349 33.60 -12.15 -8.26
C GLY A 349 34.19 -11.97 -9.67
N ASP A 350 33.66 -12.71 -10.64
CA ASP A 350 34.09 -12.65 -12.05
C ASP A 350 33.18 -11.80 -12.93
N PHE A 351 32.11 -11.27 -12.34
CA PHE A 351 31.13 -10.51 -13.10
C PHE A 351 31.67 -9.14 -13.48
N VAL A 352 31.84 -8.92 -14.78
CA VAL A 352 32.15 -7.60 -15.34
C VAL A 352 30.85 -6.97 -15.82
N PRO A 353 30.42 -5.86 -15.20
CA PRO A 353 29.29 -5.09 -15.72
C PRO A 353 29.56 -4.68 -17.17
N LEU A 354 28.54 -4.77 -18.02
CA LEU A 354 28.66 -4.32 -19.40
C LEU A 354 28.83 -2.80 -19.46
N ASP A 355 29.69 -2.35 -20.36
CA ASP A 355 29.67 -0.99 -20.86
C ASP A 355 28.26 -0.71 -21.44
N PRO A 356 27.53 0.31 -20.96
CA PRO A 356 26.18 0.63 -21.45
C PRO A 356 26.14 0.94 -22.97
N THR A 357 27.28 1.21 -23.57
CA THR A 357 27.41 1.47 -25.02
C THR A 357 27.66 0.20 -25.84
N SER A 358 28.00 -0.92 -25.20
CA SER A 358 28.29 -2.20 -25.86
C SER A 358 27.04 -3.06 -26.05
N ASN A 359 26.98 -3.78 -27.17
CA ASN A 359 25.99 -4.84 -27.42
C ASN A 359 26.43 -6.21 -26.90
N ASP A 360 27.55 -6.28 -26.21
CA ASP A 360 28.14 -7.53 -25.75
C ASP A 360 27.27 -8.23 -24.69
N THR A 361 27.46 -9.53 -24.58
CA THR A 361 26.88 -10.33 -23.50
C THR A 361 27.73 -10.16 -22.24
N PRO A 362 27.11 -10.13 -21.04
CA PRO A 362 27.87 -10.12 -19.80
C PRO A 362 28.88 -11.27 -19.77
N THR A 363 30.13 -10.94 -19.45
CA THR A 363 31.18 -11.93 -19.28
C THR A 363 31.29 -12.28 -17.79
N GLY A 364 31.48 -13.55 -17.50
CA GLY A 364 31.63 -14.09 -16.14
C GLY A 364 31.47 -15.61 -16.16
N THR A 365 31.95 -16.26 -15.15
CA THR A 365 31.78 -17.71 -14.98
C THR A 365 30.31 -17.99 -14.62
N ARG A 366 29.62 -18.70 -15.50
CA ARG A 366 28.26 -19.18 -15.21
C ARG A 366 28.30 -20.24 -14.13
N LEU A 367 27.42 -20.11 -13.13
CA LEU A 367 27.38 -21.07 -12.04
C LEU A 367 26.77 -22.40 -12.51
N ASN A 368 27.21 -23.47 -11.90
CA ASN A 368 26.64 -24.78 -12.15
C ASN A 368 25.34 -24.95 -11.35
N GLY A 369 24.25 -24.55 -11.96
CA GLY A 369 22.89 -24.58 -11.44
C GLY A 369 22.46 -23.27 -10.75
N ASP A 370 21.21 -22.92 -10.98
CA ASP A 370 20.62 -21.68 -10.50
C ASP A 370 20.14 -21.82 -9.05
N PRO A 371 20.47 -20.88 -8.14
CA PRO A 371 19.95 -20.88 -6.77
C PRO A 371 18.45 -20.72 -6.72
N SER A 372 17.84 -21.27 -5.67
CA SER A 372 16.40 -21.17 -5.43
C SER A 372 16.08 -20.88 -3.98
N PHE A 373 14.99 -20.13 -3.75
CA PHE A 373 14.55 -19.70 -2.43
C PHE A 373 13.09 -20.02 -2.22
N PHE A 374 12.69 -20.16 -0.96
CA PHE A 374 11.32 -20.50 -0.60
C PHE A 374 10.85 -19.65 0.58
N GLY A 375 9.58 -19.25 0.57
CA GLY A 375 8.95 -18.62 1.72
C GLY A 375 7.45 -18.80 1.71
N GLY A 376 6.86 -18.63 2.89
CA GLY A 376 5.43 -18.75 3.06
C GLY A 376 4.99 -18.43 4.48
N TYR A 377 3.68 -18.32 4.68
CA TYR A 377 3.10 -18.14 6.00
C TYR A 377 1.76 -18.88 6.14
N ALA A 378 1.35 -19.07 7.39
CA ALA A 378 0.00 -19.45 7.77
C ALA A 378 -0.48 -18.51 8.89
N GLU A 379 -1.69 -18.02 8.76
CA GLU A 379 -2.30 -17.03 9.64
C GLU A 379 -3.71 -17.42 9.99
N VAL A 380 -4.10 -17.16 11.23
CA VAL A 380 -5.48 -17.24 11.71
C VAL A 380 -5.83 -15.96 12.45
N GLY A 381 -7.09 -15.56 12.40
CA GLY A 381 -7.58 -14.41 13.13
C GLY A 381 -9.05 -14.52 13.48
N PHE A 382 -9.43 -13.79 14.52
CA PHE A 382 -10.78 -13.79 15.05
C PHE A 382 -11.18 -12.40 15.54
N TYR A 383 -12.39 -11.96 15.19
CA TYR A 383 -13.00 -10.74 15.71
C TYR A 383 -13.79 -11.05 16.99
N LEU A 384 -13.33 -10.52 18.10
CA LEU A 384 -13.98 -10.71 19.42
C LEU A 384 -15.33 -9.98 19.51
N THR A 385 -15.54 -9.00 18.69
CA THR A 385 -16.70 -8.09 18.67
C THR A 385 -17.74 -8.42 17.59
N GLY A 386 -17.53 -9.51 16.83
CA GLY A 386 -18.54 -10.06 15.93
C GLY A 386 -18.39 -9.63 14.45
N GLU A 387 -17.44 -8.78 14.10
CA GLU A 387 -17.18 -8.38 12.73
C GLU A 387 -16.70 -9.56 11.86
N SER A 388 -16.75 -9.35 10.56
CA SER A 388 -16.21 -10.24 9.55
C SER A 388 -15.16 -9.52 8.73
N ARG A 389 -14.04 -10.19 8.43
CA ARG A 389 -12.97 -9.61 7.63
C ARG A 389 -13.46 -9.24 6.24
N GLY A 390 -13.18 -8.01 5.81
CA GLY A 390 -13.53 -7.54 4.47
C GLY A 390 -12.75 -8.28 3.38
N TYR A 391 -13.41 -8.57 2.26
CA TYR A 391 -12.80 -9.21 1.09
C TYR A 391 -13.51 -8.72 -0.17
N LYS A 392 -12.73 -8.39 -1.22
CA LYS A 392 -13.26 -7.93 -2.50
C LYS A 392 -12.21 -8.05 -3.60
N GLY A 393 -12.62 -8.52 -4.77
CA GLY A 393 -11.76 -8.55 -5.96
C GLY A 393 -10.51 -9.40 -5.77
N GLY A 394 -10.61 -10.56 -5.13
CA GLY A 394 -9.51 -11.48 -4.93
C GLY A 394 -8.48 -11.02 -3.88
N LYS A 395 -8.83 -10.11 -2.97
CA LYS A 395 -7.94 -9.59 -1.91
C LYS A 395 -8.69 -9.15 -0.67
N TRP A 396 -7.96 -8.99 0.44
CA TRP A 396 -8.54 -8.43 1.66
C TRP A 396 -8.95 -6.98 1.46
N ASP A 397 -10.10 -6.63 2.06
CA ASP A 397 -10.67 -5.29 2.02
C ASP A 397 -10.96 -4.80 3.45
N ARG A 398 -11.46 -3.58 3.57
CA ARG A 398 -11.80 -2.96 4.84
C ARG A 398 -12.88 -3.76 5.57
N THR A 399 -12.64 -3.99 6.85
CA THR A 399 -13.66 -4.53 7.77
C THR A 399 -14.58 -3.39 8.20
N LYS A 400 -15.88 -3.61 8.11
CA LYS A 400 -16.88 -2.67 8.61
C LYS A 400 -17.02 -2.85 10.12
N VAL A 401 -16.84 -1.77 10.86
CA VAL A 401 -17.05 -1.76 12.31
C VAL A 401 -18.55 -1.76 12.61
N LEU A 402 -19.03 -2.75 13.38
CA LEU A 402 -20.45 -2.92 13.70
C LEU A 402 -20.95 -1.92 14.76
N HIS A 403 -20.13 -1.69 15.78
CA HIS A 403 -20.45 -0.83 16.92
C HIS A 403 -19.34 0.21 17.13
N PRO A 404 -19.30 1.28 16.26
CA PRO A 404 -18.22 2.25 16.31
C PRO A 404 -18.28 3.14 17.56
N PHE A 405 -17.11 3.64 17.97
CA PHE A 405 -16.92 4.39 19.21
C PHE A 405 -17.71 5.71 19.24
N ASP A 406 -17.83 6.40 18.12
CA ASP A 406 -18.62 7.63 17.96
C ASP A 406 -20.13 7.42 18.17
N LYS A 407 -20.59 6.16 18.18
CA LYS A 407 -21.98 5.76 18.44
C LYS A 407 -22.13 5.02 19.79
N GLY A 408 -21.16 5.17 20.69
CA GLY A 408 -21.18 4.56 22.03
C GLY A 408 -20.77 3.07 22.05
N GLY A 409 -20.23 2.54 20.95
CA GLY A 409 -19.71 1.17 20.88
C GLY A 409 -18.24 1.08 21.30
N TRP A 410 -17.70 -0.14 21.29
CA TRP A 410 -16.28 -0.41 21.61
C TRP A 410 -15.38 -0.46 20.36
N GLY A 411 -15.96 -0.35 19.15
CA GLY A 411 -15.24 -0.61 17.92
C GLY A 411 -15.05 -2.11 17.67
N ALA A 412 -14.23 -2.44 16.67
CA ALA A 412 -13.88 -3.80 16.30
C ALA A 412 -12.55 -4.21 16.96
N ILE A 413 -12.53 -5.37 17.63
CA ILE A 413 -11.33 -5.94 18.26
C ILE A 413 -11.02 -7.26 17.56
N GLN A 414 -9.84 -7.37 16.97
CA GLN A 414 -9.35 -8.54 16.26
C GLN A 414 -8.08 -9.07 16.91
N VAL A 415 -7.98 -10.38 17.06
CA VAL A 415 -6.76 -11.07 17.50
C VAL A 415 -6.26 -11.97 16.39
N ASN A 416 -4.94 -12.05 16.20
CA ASN A 416 -4.34 -12.83 15.12
C ASN A 416 -3.09 -13.54 15.60
N ALA A 417 -2.79 -14.67 14.96
CA ALA A 417 -1.53 -15.39 15.09
C ALA A 417 -1.01 -15.79 13.70
N ARG A 418 0.31 -15.71 13.51
CA ARG A 418 0.98 -16.07 12.24
C ARG A 418 2.24 -16.87 12.51
N LEU A 419 2.43 -17.92 11.73
CA LEU A 419 3.69 -18.60 11.49
C LEU A 419 4.23 -18.16 10.13
N ASP A 420 5.49 -17.70 10.09
CA ASP A 420 6.14 -17.12 8.91
C ASP A 420 7.46 -17.85 8.68
N TYR A 421 7.72 -18.31 7.47
CA TYR A 421 8.95 -19.03 7.13
C TYR A 421 9.58 -18.46 5.87
N LEU A 422 10.90 -18.28 5.91
CA LEU A 422 11.71 -17.84 4.78
C LEU A 422 13.03 -18.63 4.76
N ASP A 423 13.36 -19.19 3.61
CA ASP A 423 14.65 -19.87 3.35
C ASP A 423 15.34 -19.18 2.15
N LEU A 424 16.41 -18.47 2.46
CA LEU A 424 17.28 -17.81 1.48
C LEU A 424 18.61 -18.54 1.32
N SER A 425 18.66 -19.82 1.67
CA SER A 425 19.84 -20.66 1.56
C SER A 425 19.68 -21.69 0.44
N ASP A 426 20.76 -21.91 -0.30
CA ASP A 426 20.82 -22.96 -1.33
C ASP A 426 22.17 -23.65 -1.26
N ARG A 427 22.19 -24.99 -1.25
CA ARG A 427 23.40 -25.83 -1.22
C ARG A 427 24.38 -25.51 -0.08
N VAL A 428 23.88 -25.07 1.06
CA VAL A 428 24.72 -24.69 2.20
C VAL A 428 25.44 -25.91 2.85
N ASP A 429 24.92 -27.09 2.66
CA ASP A 429 25.56 -28.32 3.16
C ASP A 429 26.85 -28.66 2.39
N ASP A 430 27.01 -28.13 1.18
CA ASP A 430 28.21 -28.23 0.37
C ASP A 430 29.28 -27.19 0.75
N ALA A 431 28.97 -26.28 1.66
CA ALA A 431 29.87 -25.21 2.07
C ALA A 431 31.07 -25.75 2.87
N PRO A 432 32.32 -25.29 2.60
CA PRO A 432 33.45 -25.60 3.44
C PRO A 432 33.22 -25.14 4.89
N ALA A 433 33.74 -25.90 5.86
CA ALA A 433 33.63 -25.54 7.29
C ALA A 433 34.22 -24.15 7.62
N THR A 434 35.19 -23.70 6.82
CA THR A 434 35.86 -22.40 6.96
C THR A 434 35.17 -21.27 6.19
N ALA A 435 34.06 -21.57 5.49
CA ALA A 435 33.37 -20.55 4.71
C ALA A 435 32.82 -19.43 5.61
N THR A 436 32.98 -18.19 5.17
CA THR A 436 32.33 -17.02 5.80
C THR A 436 30.86 -16.94 5.41
N ALA A 437 30.08 -16.07 6.10
CA ALA A 437 28.64 -15.99 5.92
C ALA A 437 28.18 -15.76 4.46
N LEU A 438 28.93 -14.98 3.68
CA LEU A 438 28.60 -14.65 2.28
C LEU A 438 29.56 -15.28 1.27
N GLN A 439 30.44 -16.17 1.72
CA GLN A 439 31.40 -16.78 0.82
C GLN A 439 30.70 -17.69 -0.19
N ARG A 440 31.01 -17.50 -1.44
CA ARG A 440 30.56 -18.32 -2.57
C ARG A 440 31.74 -19.14 -3.07
N VAL A 441 31.46 -20.36 -3.40
CA VAL A 441 32.49 -21.28 -3.94
C VAL A 441 32.13 -21.56 -5.40
N SER A 442 33.09 -21.45 -6.26
CA SER A 442 32.88 -21.60 -7.71
C SER A 442 32.38 -22.99 -8.11
N ALA A 443 32.68 -24.03 -7.32
CA ALA A 443 32.16 -25.38 -7.57
C ALA A 443 32.30 -26.27 -6.32
N PRO A 444 31.19 -26.75 -5.73
CA PRO A 444 29.80 -26.36 -6.00
C PRO A 444 29.49 -24.98 -5.43
N PHE A 445 28.70 -24.22 -6.15
CA PHE A 445 28.23 -22.91 -5.68
C PHE A 445 27.20 -23.05 -4.56
N TYR A 446 27.25 -22.16 -3.54
CA TYR A 446 26.27 -22.12 -2.48
C TYR A 446 25.90 -20.67 -2.07
N VAL A 447 24.72 -20.50 -1.47
CA VAL A 447 24.24 -19.25 -0.89
C VAL A 447 23.83 -19.50 0.56
N ASN A 448 24.48 -18.81 1.50
CA ASN A 448 24.12 -18.81 2.92
C ASN A 448 23.35 -17.51 3.25
N GLY A 449 22.18 -17.31 2.66
CA GLY A 449 21.31 -16.17 2.96
C GLY A 449 20.60 -16.30 4.29
N GLY A 450 20.59 -17.48 4.90
CA GLY A 450 19.94 -17.79 6.17
C GLY A 450 18.50 -18.25 6.01
N LYS A 451 18.02 -18.91 7.08
CA LYS A 451 16.63 -19.35 7.26
C LYS A 451 16.01 -18.61 8.43
N GLN A 452 14.76 -18.18 8.28
CA GLN A 452 14.02 -17.45 9.30
C GLN A 452 12.68 -18.13 9.57
N LEU A 453 12.39 -18.44 10.84
CA LEU A 453 11.10 -18.89 11.31
C LEU A 453 10.55 -17.85 12.28
N GLY A 454 9.48 -17.17 11.88
CA GLY A 454 8.79 -16.13 12.63
C GLY A 454 7.52 -16.64 13.28
N LEU A 455 7.33 -16.31 14.56
CA LEU A 455 6.08 -16.47 15.29
C LEU A 455 5.58 -15.08 15.64
N GLN A 456 4.34 -14.76 15.30
CA GLN A 456 3.74 -13.46 15.50
C GLN A 456 2.35 -13.58 16.13
N ALA A 457 2.04 -12.67 17.02
CA ALA A 457 0.70 -12.45 17.53
C ALA A 457 0.37 -10.96 17.49
N SER A 458 -0.83 -10.60 17.09
CA SER A 458 -1.28 -9.22 17.05
C SER A 458 -2.68 -9.06 17.65
N VAL A 459 -2.89 -7.89 18.25
CA VAL A 459 -4.21 -7.37 18.63
C VAL A 459 -4.44 -6.09 17.83
N ILE A 460 -5.59 -5.99 17.22
CA ILE A 460 -6.00 -4.83 16.43
C ILE A 460 -7.29 -4.28 17.02
N TRP A 461 -7.31 -2.99 17.27
CA TRP A 461 -8.49 -2.26 17.67
C TRP A 461 -8.83 -1.19 16.64
N ASN A 462 -10.00 -1.31 16.03
CA ASN A 462 -10.57 -0.30 15.14
C ASN A 462 -11.73 0.39 15.87
N PRO A 463 -11.50 1.55 16.54
CA PRO A 463 -12.60 2.31 17.18
C PRO A 463 -13.68 2.70 16.18
N MET A 464 -13.29 2.98 14.96
CA MET A 464 -14.14 3.32 13.80
C MET A 464 -13.48 2.87 12.50
N ASP A 465 -14.19 2.96 11.38
CA ASP A 465 -13.73 2.42 10.09
C ASP A 465 -12.39 3.00 9.60
N TYR A 466 -12.00 4.18 10.07
CA TYR A 466 -10.84 4.93 9.58
C TYR A 466 -9.71 5.12 10.60
N LEU A 467 -9.91 4.61 11.82
CA LEU A 467 -8.91 4.68 12.89
C LEU A 467 -8.57 3.28 13.36
N ARG A 468 -7.27 2.99 13.47
CA ARG A 468 -6.77 1.67 13.80
C ARG A 468 -5.55 1.75 14.70
N PHE A 469 -5.56 0.97 15.77
CA PHE A 469 -4.42 0.74 16.65
C PHE A 469 -4.05 -0.73 16.60
N MET A 470 -2.75 -1.02 16.56
CA MET A 470 -2.24 -2.39 16.53
C MET A 470 -1.15 -2.56 17.56
N ALA A 471 -1.14 -3.70 18.24
CA ALA A 471 -0.03 -4.17 19.05
C ALA A 471 0.40 -5.54 18.53
N GLN A 472 1.70 -5.75 18.37
CA GLN A 472 2.26 -7.00 17.86
C GLN A 472 3.44 -7.44 18.70
N LEU A 473 3.49 -8.73 18.98
CA LEU A 473 4.66 -9.44 19.49
C LEU A 473 5.18 -10.39 18.42
N GLY A 474 6.50 -10.50 18.32
CA GLY A 474 7.16 -11.36 17.35
C GLY A 474 8.39 -12.04 17.94
N ARG A 475 8.63 -13.28 17.53
CA ARG A 475 9.90 -13.99 17.76
C ARG A 475 10.38 -14.54 16.43
N THR A 476 11.61 -14.20 16.09
CA THR A 476 12.29 -14.65 14.87
C THR A 476 13.43 -15.58 15.25
N ASN A 477 13.35 -16.85 14.89
CA ASN A 477 14.41 -17.82 15.03
C ASN A 477 15.16 -17.91 13.70
N ILE A 478 16.47 -17.72 13.73
CA ILE A 478 17.33 -17.64 12.54
C ILE A 478 18.34 -18.78 12.58
N THR A 479 18.66 -19.34 11.40
CA THR A 479 19.73 -20.32 11.21
C THR A 479 20.61 -19.84 10.07
N GLY A 480 21.91 -19.75 10.29
CA GLY A 480 22.86 -19.25 9.30
C GLY A 480 22.68 -17.76 9.00
N GLY A 481 22.90 -17.39 7.76
CA GLY A 481 22.80 -16.01 7.28
C GLY A 481 24.04 -15.16 7.56
N PRO A 482 24.07 -13.92 7.05
CA PRO A 482 25.28 -13.07 7.08
C PRO A 482 25.71 -12.61 8.48
N ARG A 483 24.83 -12.73 9.47
CA ARG A 483 25.09 -12.29 10.85
C ARG A 483 25.52 -13.43 11.77
N ALA A 484 25.38 -14.69 11.35
CA ALA A 484 25.58 -15.84 12.22
C ALA A 484 27.01 -15.92 12.82
N ALA A 485 28.03 -15.56 12.05
CA ALA A 485 29.41 -15.53 12.54
C ALA A 485 29.64 -14.48 13.64
N THR A 486 28.95 -13.34 13.55
CA THR A 486 29.09 -12.21 14.50
C THR A 486 28.24 -12.43 15.74
N VAL A 487 27.03 -12.97 15.56
CA VAL A 487 26.06 -13.21 16.66
C VAL A 487 26.52 -14.38 17.53
N GLU A 488 27.10 -15.41 16.93
CA GLU A 488 27.58 -16.62 17.61
C GLU A 488 29.09 -16.85 17.34
N PRO A 489 29.97 -15.91 17.77
CA PRO A 489 31.38 -15.94 17.40
C PRO A 489 32.14 -17.15 18.00
N THR A 490 31.71 -17.62 19.16
CA THR A 490 32.35 -18.74 19.87
C THR A 490 31.77 -20.12 19.57
N SER A 491 30.75 -20.17 18.71
CA SER A 491 30.11 -21.43 18.34
C SER A 491 31.08 -22.31 17.53
N SER A 492 31.17 -23.58 17.91
CA SER A 492 31.88 -24.61 17.15
C SER A 492 31.15 -25.07 15.89
N GLU A 493 29.88 -24.73 15.76
CA GLU A 493 29.07 -25.08 14.59
C GLU A 493 29.50 -24.27 13.35
N PRO A 494 29.44 -24.86 12.16
CA PRO A 494 29.61 -24.12 10.91
C PRO A 494 28.67 -22.94 10.82
N VAL A 495 29.09 -21.82 10.22
CA VAL A 495 28.34 -20.55 10.17
C VAL A 495 26.91 -20.74 9.64
N ASN A 496 26.73 -21.59 8.64
CA ASN A 496 25.43 -21.90 8.05
C ASN A 496 24.45 -22.69 8.95
N ARG A 497 24.95 -23.24 10.08
CA ARG A 497 24.15 -24.01 11.06
C ARG A 497 23.96 -23.28 12.39
N ARG A 498 24.66 -22.17 12.63
CA ARG A 498 24.53 -21.39 13.86
C ARG A 498 23.12 -20.86 14.01
N LYS A 499 22.57 -21.02 15.21
CA LYS A 499 21.17 -20.64 15.52
C LYS A 499 21.13 -19.52 16.54
N TYR A 500 20.31 -18.53 16.26
CA TYR A 500 20.06 -17.42 17.16
C TYR A 500 18.63 -16.90 16.99
N HIS A 501 18.21 -15.98 17.83
CA HIS A 501 16.86 -15.43 17.74
C HIS A 501 16.84 -13.96 18.12
N SER A 502 15.83 -13.26 17.63
CA SER A 502 15.45 -11.90 18.04
C SER A 502 13.97 -11.87 18.39
N THR A 503 13.62 -11.04 19.35
CA THR A 503 12.22 -10.77 19.74
C THR A 503 11.86 -9.35 19.36
N SER A 504 10.62 -9.12 19.01
CA SER A 504 10.11 -7.78 18.71
C SER A 504 8.78 -7.53 19.42
N ALA A 505 8.57 -6.29 19.85
CA ALA A 505 7.30 -5.80 20.33
C ALA A 505 7.06 -4.43 19.69
N ALA A 506 5.94 -4.23 19.04
CA ALA A 506 5.69 -2.98 18.33
C ALA A 506 4.21 -2.57 18.38
N LEU A 507 3.99 -1.27 18.35
CA LEU A 507 2.70 -0.61 18.30
C LEU A 507 2.60 0.20 17.02
N ARG A 508 1.41 0.28 16.46
CA ARG A 508 1.07 1.16 15.33
C ARG A 508 -0.19 1.93 15.61
N ALA A 509 -0.15 3.22 15.35
CA ALA A 509 -1.34 4.06 15.20
C ALA A 509 -1.52 4.38 13.71
N GLN A 510 -2.74 4.19 13.19
CA GLN A 510 -3.10 4.39 11.80
C GLN A 510 -4.37 5.20 11.69
N LEU A 511 -4.33 6.25 10.89
CA LEU A 511 -5.49 7.06 10.47
C LEU A 511 -5.63 6.96 8.96
N GLU A 512 -6.86 6.79 8.48
CA GLU A 512 -7.20 6.79 7.05
C GLU A 512 -8.25 7.89 6.75
N PHE A 513 -8.21 8.42 5.56
CA PHE A 513 -9.19 9.39 5.10
C PHE A 513 -9.39 9.31 3.58
#